data_07a83c9f48f2eaf6a706692c097cc215
#
_entry.id   07a83c9f48f2eaf6a706692c097cc215
#
_cell.length_a   1.000
_cell.length_b   1.000
_cell.length_c   1.000
_cell.angle_alpha   90.00
_cell.angle_beta   90.00
_cell.angle_gamma   90.00
#
_symmetry.space_group_name_H-M   'P 1'
#
loop_
_entity.id
_entity.type
_entity.pdbx_description
1 polymer ?
#
loop_
_entity_poly.entity_id
_entity_poly.type
_entity_poly.pdbx_seq_one_letter_code
_entity_poly.pdbx_strand_id
1 'polypeptide(L)'
;AKHFCAQGETTGGVNASAARIGERELREIHFPSAKACCEAGVEGIMAAYNEIDGVYCHRNAWLLRDVLRGEMGFDGIVMADGLAVDFLKNTEGDTLHAAVAARKAGVDVSLWDEAFGRLGEAVDQGLLEESQIDEAVLRVLKLKFEKGLFEHPYMEENMLSPEEAGIPEVSLALARESAVLLKLSLIHI
;
A
#
# COMPACT_ATOMS: atom_id res chain seq x y z
N ALA A 1 2.99 5.32 -5.06
CA ALA A 1 3.89 5.83 -4.01
C ALA A 1 3.66 5.09 -2.69
N LYS A 2 4.67 4.96 -1.84
CA LYS A 2 4.52 4.26 -0.55
C LYS A 2 5.58 4.72 0.46
N HIS A 3 5.33 4.55 1.72
CA HIS A 3 4.07 4.15 2.35
C HIS A 3 3.39 5.39 2.94
N PHE A 4 2.09 5.51 2.82
CA PHE A 4 1.34 6.66 3.32
C PHE A 4 0.67 6.32 4.66
N CYS A 5 1.10 6.91 5.80
CA CYS A 5 2.25 7.77 5.92
C CYS A 5 2.98 7.52 7.25
N ALA A 6 4.09 8.22 7.42
CA ALA A 6 4.87 8.27 8.65
C ALA A 6 5.43 6.91 9.12
N GLN A 7 5.66 5.95 8.23
CA GLN A 7 6.22 4.64 8.58
C GLN A 7 7.63 4.75 9.19
N GLY A 8 8.40 5.78 8.82
CA GLY A 8 9.73 6.01 9.37
C GLY A 8 9.75 6.51 10.82
N GLU A 9 8.61 6.99 11.36
CA GLU A 9 8.47 7.56 12.71
C GLU A 9 7.97 6.55 13.75
N THR A 10 8.00 5.27 13.40
CA THR A 10 7.52 4.21 14.29
C THR A 10 8.40 4.07 15.55
N THR A 11 7.76 3.82 16.68
CA THR A 11 8.42 3.70 17.99
C THR A 11 9.49 2.62 17.95
N GLY A 12 10.73 3.03 18.29
CA GLY A 12 11.89 2.14 18.31
C GLY A 12 12.34 1.65 16.93
N GLY A 13 11.85 2.24 15.83
CA GLY A 13 12.15 1.80 14.46
C GLY A 13 11.53 0.45 14.09
N VAL A 14 10.59 -0.05 14.90
CA VAL A 14 9.92 -1.34 14.66
C VAL A 14 8.82 -1.15 13.65
N ASN A 15 8.90 -1.87 12.52
CA ASN A 15 7.87 -1.82 11.49
C ASN A 15 6.49 -2.17 12.06
N ALA A 16 5.46 -1.46 11.61
CA ALA A 16 4.07 -1.59 12.05
C ALA A 16 3.80 -1.15 13.51
N SER A 17 4.77 -0.62 14.24
CA SER A 17 4.51 -0.04 15.55
C SER A 17 3.89 1.36 15.44
N ALA A 18 3.40 1.89 16.57
CA ALA A 18 2.75 3.19 16.58
C ALA A 18 3.71 4.36 16.24
N ALA A 19 3.30 5.25 15.36
CA ALA A 19 3.90 6.56 15.19
C ALA A 19 3.17 7.57 16.08
N ARG A 20 3.85 8.05 17.12
CA ARG A 20 3.28 8.97 18.12
C ARG A 20 3.49 10.42 17.70
N ILE A 21 2.87 10.79 16.59
CA ILE A 21 2.99 12.12 16.00
C ILE A 21 1.61 12.76 15.83
N GLY A 22 1.57 14.08 15.98
CA GLY A 22 0.36 14.86 15.82
C GLY A 22 0.17 15.38 14.39
N GLU A 23 -1.02 15.91 14.12
CA GLU A 23 -1.39 16.44 12.81
C GLU A 23 -0.42 17.51 12.30
N ARG A 24 0.07 18.39 13.16
CA ARG A 24 1.02 19.44 12.79
C ARG A 24 2.28 18.88 12.17
N GLU A 25 2.88 17.88 12.80
CA GLU A 25 4.10 17.23 12.33
C GLU A 25 3.86 16.46 11.03
N LEU A 26 2.70 15.78 10.93
CA LEU A 26 2.28 15.17 9.68
C LEU A 26 2.26 16.17 8.52
N ARG A 27 1.68 17.35 8.74
CA ARG A 27 1.57 18.40 7.74
C ARG A 27 2.89 19.06 7.39
N GLU A 28 3.80 19.19 8.34
CA GLU A 28 5.09 19.84 8.15
C GLU A 28 6.13 18.89 7.51
N ILE A 29 6.09 17.58 7.81
CA ILE A 29 7.14 16.62 7.46
C ILE A 29 6.67 15.56 6.48
N HIS A 30 5.55 14.87 6.77
CA HIS A 30 5.16 13.65 6.04
C HIS A 30 4.22 13.89 4.85
N PHE A 31 3.34 14.87 4.93
CA PHE A 31 2.41 15.17 3.85
C PHE A 31 3.02 15.87 2.63
N PRO A 32 4.06 16.71 2.74
CA PRO A 32 4.60 17.40 1.57
C PRO A 32 5.08 16.47 0.46
N SER A 33 5.73 15.36 0.81
CA SER A 33 6.20 14.38 -0.19
C SER A 33 5.05 13.63 -0.86
N ALA A 34 4.02 13.25 -0.09
CA ALA A 34 2.83 12.61 -0.65
C ALA A 34 2.06 13.57 -1.56
N LYS A 35 1.90 14.84 -1.14
CA LYS A 35 1.27 15.88 -1.96
C LYS A 35 2.00 16.08 -3.28
N ALA A 36 3.33 16.17 -3.25
CA ALA A 36 4.15 16.28 -4.47
C ALA A 36 3.96 15.06 -5.40
N CYS A 37 3.83 13.86 -4.85
CA CYS A 37 3.50 12.67 -5.66
C CYS A 37 2.10 12.79 -6.30
N CYS A 38 1.10 13.28 -5.57
CA CYS A 38 -0.24 13.51 -6.11
C CYS A 38 -0.21 14.55 -7.24
N GLU A 39 0.48 15.68 -7.03
CA GLU A 39 0.66 16.74 -8.05
C GLU A 39 1.41 16.24 -9.29
N ALA A 40 2.31 15.28 -9.13
CA ALA A 40 3.01 14.60 -10.24
C ALA A 40 2.16 13.52 -10.94
N GLY A 41 0.91 13.29 -10.51
CA GLY A 41 -0.02 12.35 -11.14
C GLY A 41 0.22 10.89 -10.75
N VAL A 42 0.65 10.62 -9.51
CA VAL A 42 0.75 9.23 -9.04
C VAL A 42 -0.62 8.54 -9.06
N GLU A 43 -0.67 7.32 -9.55
CA GLU A 43 -1.92 6.58 -9.79
C GLU A 43 -2.28 5.60 -8.68
N GLY A 44 -1.31 5.25 -7.83
CA GLY A 44 -1.51 4.37 -6.70
C GLY A 44 -0.71 4.80 -5.48
N ILE A 45 -1.37 4.74 -4.32
CA ILE A 45 -0.73 5.00 -3.02
C ILE A 45 -1.01 3.82 -2.10
N MET A 46 0.05 3.31 -1.47
CA MET A 46 -0.06 2.24 -0.48
C MET A 46 -0.10 2.83 0.93
N ALA A 47 -1.13 2.46 1.69
CA ALA A 47 -1.25 2.86 3.09
C ALA A 47 -0.16 2.17 3.94
N ALA A 48 0.32 2.85 4.97
CA ALA A 48 1.38 2.34 5.83
C ALA A 48 0.84 1.41 6.94
N TYR A 49 1.66 0.47 7.39
CA TYR A 49 1.28 -0.48 8.45
C TYR A 49 1.01 0.16 9.81
N ASN A 50 1.67 1.27 10.10
CA ASN A 50 1.70 1.87 11.43
C ASN A 50 0.38 2.52 11.84
N GLU A 51 0.23 2.68 13.13
CA GLU A 51 -0.75 3.59 13.72
C GLU A 51 -0.23 5.03 13.67
N ILE A 52 -1.15 5.97 13.53
CA ILE A 52 -0.92 7.39 13.81
C ILE A 52 -1.82 7.77 14.97
N ASP A 53 -1.23 8.13 16.09
CA ASP A 53 -1.94 8.51 17.31
C ASP A 53 -3.03 7.50 17.71
N GLY A 54 -2.71 6.20 17.65
CA GLY A 54 -3.60 5.09 18.01
C GLY A 54 -4.57 4.63 16.93
N VAL A 55 -4.50 5.18 15.71
CA VAL A 55 -5.35 4.76 14.59
C VAL A 55 -4.50 4.21 13.45
N TYR A 56 -4.67 2.93 13.11
CA TYR A 56 -3.99 2.33 11.96
C TYR A 56 -4.30 3.08 10.66
N CYS A 57 -3.27 3.34 9.84
CA CYS A 57 -3.46 4.08 8.58
C CYS A 57 -4.53 3.46 7.70
N HIS A 58 -4.64 2.12 7.65
CA HIS A 58 -5.62 1.38 6.86
C HIS A 58 -7.09 1.56 7.32
N ARG A 59 -7.32 2.02 8.56
CA ARG A 59 -8.66 2.33 9.06
C ARG A 59 -8.89 3.82 9.33
N ASN A 60 -7.94 4.66 8.97
CA ASN A 60 -7.97 6.09 9.23
C ASN A 60 -8.67 6.85 8.10
N ALA A 61 -9.98 7.03 8.23
CA ALA A 61 -10.79 7.74 7.23
C ALA A 61 -10.35 9.19 7.06
N TRP A 62 -9.99 9.89 8.14
CA TRP A 62 -9.44 11.24 8.06
C TRP A 62 -8.19 11.26 7.17
N LEU A 63 -7.26 10.33 7.38
CA LEU A 63 -6.03 10.27 6.60
C LEU A 63 -6.27 9.98 5.11
N LEU A 64 -7.10 8.94 4.81
CA LEU A 64 -7.25 8.43 3.44
C LEU A 64 -8.34 9.17 2.65
N ARG A 65 -9.40 9.65 3.30
CA ARG A 65 -10.49 10.35 2.62
C ARG A 65 -10.33 11.86 2.70
N ASP A 66 -10.21 12.41 3.91
CA ASP A 66 -10.23 13.86 4.06
C ASP A 66 -8.90 14.47 3.60
N VAL A 67 -7.77 13.96 4.09
CA VAL A 67 -6.45 14.49 3.73
C VAL A 67 -6.03 14.06 2.34
N LEU A 68 -5.90 12.74 2.09
CA LEU A 68 -5.33 12.25 0.84
C LEU A 68 -6.23 12.60 -0.36
N ARG A 69 -7.52 12.24 -0.29
CA ARG A 69 -8.43 12.51 -1.42
C ARG A 69 -8.95 13.95 -1.42
N GLY A 70 -9.35 14.47 -0.26
CA GLY A 70 -9.95 15.81 -0.16
C GLY A 70 -8.92 16.91 -0.31
N GLU A 71 -7.90 16.98 0.54
CA GLU A 71 -6.95 18.10 0.56
C GLU A 71 -5.84 17.95 -0.52
N MET A 72 -5.33 16.73 -0.75
CA MET A 72 -4.26 16.51 -1.74
C MET A 72 -4.80 16.24 -3.15
N GLY A 73 -6.11 16.03 -3.32
CA GLY A 73 -6.76 15.82 -4.61
C GLY A 73 -6.44 14.47 -5.27
N PHE A 74 -6.07 13.44 -4.49
CA PHE A 74 -5.74 12.13 -5.01
C PHE A 74 -7.00 11.38 -5.49
N ASP A 75 -7.06 11.01 -6.76
CA ASP A 75 -8.18 10.27 -7.36
C ASP A 75 -7.84 8.82 -7.77
N GLY A 76 -6.59 8.41 -7.56
CA GLY A 76 -6.09 7.06 -7.87
C GLY A 76 -6.52 5.98 -6.86
N ILE A 77 -5.84 4.85 -6.91
CA ILE A 77 -6.09 3.66 -6.08
C ILE A 77 -5.36 3.77 -4.75
N VAL A 78 -6.07 3.55 -3.64
CA VAL A 78 -5.47 3.30 -2.32
C VAL A 78 -5.35 1.79 -2.14
N MET A 79 -4.11 1.30 -2.05
CA MET A 79 -3.80 -0.10 -1.82
C MET A 79 -3.42 -0.34 -0.36
N ALA A 80 -3.85 -1.46 0.20
CA ALA A 80 -3.33 -1.92 1.48
C ALA A 80 -1.89 -2.46 1.31
N ASP A 81 -1.09 -2.38 2.36
CA ASP A 81 0.16 -3.16 2.45
C ASP A 81 -0.17 -4.63 2.77
N GLY A 82 0.77 -5.54 2.53
CA GLY A 82 0.53 -6.99 2.62
C GLY A 82 0.00 -7.44 3.97
N LEU A 83 -1.15 -8.10 4.00
CA LEU A 83 -1.85 -8.59 5.19
C LEU A 83 -2.27 -7.47 6.19
N ALA A 84 -2.15 -6.21 5.83
CA ALA A 84 -2.40 -5.11 6.76
C ALA A 84 -3.86 -4.98 7.17
N VAL A 85 -4.80 -5.34 6.28
CA VAL A 85 -6.23 -5.36 6.61
C VAL A 85 -6.53 -6.50 7.58
N ASP A 86 -5.94 -7.69 7.38
CA ASP A 86 -6.11 -8.82 8.30
C ASP A 86 -5.60 -8.51 9.71
N PHE A 87 -4.55 -7.69 9.84
CA PHE A 87 -4.06 -7.26 11.16
C PHE A 87 -5.07 -6.40 11.92
N LEU A 88 -5.95 -5.68 11.23
CA LEU A 88 -7.01 -4.90 11.88
C LEU A 88 -7.98 -5.76 12.69
N LYS A 89 -8.06 -7.09 12.45
CA LYS A 89 -8.88 -7.99 13.31
C LYS A 89 -8.54 -7.88 14.79
N ASN A 90 -7.31 -7.52 15.12
CA ASN A 90 -6.86 -7.36 16.51
C ASN A 90 -7.54 -6.17 17.22
N THR A 91 -8.03 -5.20 16.46
CA THR A 91 -8.77 -4.03 16.98
C THR A 91 -10.26 -4.08 16.65
N GLU A 92 -10.62 -4.71 15.52
CA GLU A 92 -12.00 -4.77 15.04
C GLU A 92 -12.74 -6.05 15.49
N GLY A 93 -12.02 -7.02 16.05
CA GLY A 93 -12.55 -8.27 16.58
C GLY A 93 -12.48 -9.45 15.61
N ASP A 94 -12.71 -9.24 14.32
CA ASP A 94 -12.61 -10.27 13.28
C ASP A 94 -12.24 -9.70 11.90
N THR A 95 -12.02 -10.57 10.93
CA THR A 95 -11.63 -10.19 9.56
C THR A 95 -12.78 -9.52 8.79
N LEU A 96 -14.05 -9.79 9.11
CA LEU A 96 -15.19 -9.14 8.47
C LEU A 96 -15.23 -7.64 8.86
N HIS A 97 -15.17 -7.35 10.15
CA HIS A 97 -15.15 -5.97 10.65
C HIS A 97 -13.87 -5.24 10.24
N ALA A 98 -12.74 -5.95 10.16
CA ALA A 98 -11.50 -5.42 9.61
C ALA A 98 -11.67 -4.95 8.14
N ALA A 99 -12.28 -5.78 7.28
CA ALA A 99 -12.58 -5.41 5.90
C ALA A 99 -13.51 -4.18 5.81
N VAL A 100 -14.57 -4.16 6.64
CA VAL A 100 -15.51 -3.05 6.73
C VAL A 100 -14.80 -1.76 7.13
N ALA A 101 -13.96 -1.81 8.17
CA ALA A 101 -13.22 -0.65 8.65
C ALA A 101 -12.27 -0.09 7.58
N ALA A 102 -11.49 -0.94 6.93
CA ALA A 102 -10.57 -0.55 5.86
C ALA A 102 -11.32 0.02 4.64
N ARG A 103 -12.42 -0.63 4.19
CA ARG A 103 -13.20 -0.13 3.06
C ARG A 103 -13.85 1.23 3.37
N LYS A 104 -14.42 1.40 4.55
CA LYS A 104 -14.98 2.67 5.01
C LYS A 104 -13.93 3.78 5.12
N ALA A 105 -12.72 3.41 5.53
CA ALA A 105 -11.60 4.35 5.56
C ALA A 105 -11.10 4.80 4.18
N GLY A 106 -11.38 4.04 3.12
CA GLY A 106 -11.03 4.43 1.75
C GLY A 106 -9.98 3.55 1.08
N VAL A 107 -9.66 2.38 1.64
CA VAL A 107 -8.83 1.37 0.97
C VAL A 107 -9.63 0.74 -0.17
N ASP A 108 -9.08 0.76 -1.38
CA ASP A 108 -9.74 0.24 -2.59
C ASP A 108 -9.31 -1.20 -2.90
N VAL A 109 -8.04 -1.54 -2.67
CA VAL A 109 -7.46 -2.84 -3.02
C VAL A 109 -6.68 -3.38 -1.83
N SER A 110 -6.93 -4.63 -1.46
CA SER A 110 -6.13 -5.34 -0.48
C SER A 110 -4.92 -6.05 -1.14
N LEU A 111 -3.95 -6.43 -0.32
CA LEU A 111 -2.78 -7.16 -0.77
C LEU A 111 -2.57 -8.40 0.11
N TRP A 112 -2.96 -9.57 -0.43
CA TRP A 112 -2.92 -10.89 0.22
C TRP A 112 -3.80 -11.06 1.46
N ASP A 113 -4.69 -10.12 1.74
CA ASP A 113 -5.62 -10.19 2.86
C ASP A 113 -6.78 -11.16 2.59
N GLU A 114 -7.17 -11.94 3.58
CA GLU A 114 -8.41 -12.73 3.57
C GLU A 114 -9.64 -11.84 3.78
N ALA A 115 -9.48 -10.76 4.53
CA ALA A 115 -10.56 -9.87 4.95
C ALA A 115 -11.38 -9.34 3.76
N PHE A 116 -10.75 -8.87 2.68
CA PHE A 116 -11.49 -8.33 1.53
C PHE A 116 -12.27 -9.39 0.75
N GLY A 117 -11.93 -10.67 0.89
CA GLY A 117 -12.77 -11.77 0.40
C GLY A 117 -14.16 -11.83 1.06
N ARG A 118 -14.32 -11.18 2.21
CA ARG A 118 -15.58 -11.11 2.97
C ARG A 118 -16.43 -9.86 2.71
N LEU A 119 -16.04 -8.99 1.78
CA LEU A 119 -16.79 -7.75 1.49
C LEU A 119 -18.21 -8.02 0.99
N GLY A 120 -18.44 -9.10 0.23
CA GLY A 120 -19.80 -9.54 -0.16
C GLY A 120 -20.65 -9.87 1.06
N GLU A 121 -20.11 -10.62 2.01
CA GLU A 121 -20.77 -10.92 3.29
C GLU A 121 -21.10 -9.64 4.08
N ALA A 122 -20.20 -8.65 4.05
CA ALA A 122 -20.43 -7.37 4.72
C ALA A 122 -21.62 -6.59 4.11
N VAL A 123 -21.80 -6.66 2.79
CA VAL A 123 -22.97 -6.08 2.10
C VAL A 123 -24.24 -6.86 2.48
N ASP A 124 -24.21 -8.19 2.43
CA ASP A 124 -25.36 -9.03 2.77
C ASP A 124 -25.84 -8.81 4.22
N GLN A 125 -24.93 -8.51 5.13
CA GLN A 125 -25.24 -8.18 6.52
C GLN A 125 -25.59 -6.69 6.75
N GLY A 126 -25.58 -5.86 5.70
CA GLY A 126 -25.86 -4.42 5.84
C GLY A 126 -24.78 -3.62 6.57
N LEU A 127 -23.56 -4.16 6.68
CA LEU A 127 -22.41 -3.48 7.29
C LEU A 127 -21.74 -2.49 6.33
N LEU A 128 -21.88 -2.72 5.02
CA LEU A 128 -21.47 -1.86 3.92
C LEU A 128 -22.61 -1.71 2.91
N GLU A 129 -22.68 -0.56 2.28
CA GLU A 129 -23.51 -0.35 1.10
C GLU A 129 -22.77 -0.87 -0.15
N GLU A 130 -23.48 -1.49 -1.10
CA GLU A 130 -22.91 -1.95 -2.38
C GLU A 130 -22.19 -0.80 -3.12
N SER A 131 -22.75 0.40 -3.08
CA SER A 131 -22.13 1.61 -3.66
C SER A 131 -20.72 1.90 -3.16
N GLN A 132 -20.39 1.47 -1.94
CA GLN A 132 -19.03 1.63 -1.40
C GLN A 132 -18.04 0.64 -2.07
N ILE A 133 -18.52 -0.52 -2.49
CA ILE A 133 -17.73 -1.47 -3.27
C ILE A 133 -17.56 -0.96 -4.70
N ASP A 134 -18.67 -0.49 -5.32
CA ASP A 134 -18.67 0.08 -6.66
C ASP A 134 -17.67 1.24 -6.80
N GLU A 135 -17.59 2.09 -5.78
CA GLU A 135 -16.62 3.19 -5.72
C GLU A 135 -15.17 2.70 -5.89
N ALA A 136 -14.80 1.60 -5.20
CA ALA A 136 -13.47 1.02 -5.28
C ALA A 136 -13.22 0.33 -6.64
N VAL A 137 -14.19 -0.46 -7.08
CA VAL A 137 -14.15 -1.16 -8.37
C VAL A 137 -14.01 -0.16 -9.51
N LEU A 138 -14.76 0.94 -9.47
CA LEU A 138 -14.72 1.98 -10.49
C LEU A 138 -13.30 2.58 -10.63
N ARG A 139 -12.61 2.87 -9.50
CA ARG A 139 -11.23 3.38 -9.56
C ARG A 139 -10.28 2.39 -10.21
N VAL A 140 -10.38 1.11 -9.85
CA VAL A 140 -9.53 0.06 -10.42
C VAL A 140 -9.79 -0.12 -11.92
N LEU A 141 -11.06 -0.20 -12.31
CA LEU A 141 -11.44 -0.37 -13.71
C LEU A 141 -11.05 0.86 -14.55
N LYS A 142 -11.31 2.09 -14.04
CA LYS A 142 -10.91 3.33 -14.69
C LYS A 142 -9.41 3.31 -15.00
N LEU A 143 -8.57 3.01 -14.02
CA LEU A 143 -7.12 2.95 -14.24
C LEU A 143 -6.74 1.89 -15.28
N LYS A 144 -7.35 0.71 -15.25
CA LYS A 144 -7.10 -0.33 -16.26
C LYS A 144 -7.47 0.13 -17.67
N PHE A 145 -8.58 0.85 -17.82
CA PHE A 145 -8.99 1.43 -19.11
C PHE A 145 -8.00 2.50 -19.57
N GLU A 146 -7.64 3.42 -18.73
CA GLU A 146 -6.70 4.50 -19.04
C GLU A 146 -5.31 3.98 -19.44
N LYS A 147 -4.91 2.82 -18.91
CA LYS A 147 -3.67 2.13 -19.29
C LYS A 147 -3.79 1.24 -20.53
N GLY A 148 -4.97 1.14 -21.13
CA GLY A 148 -5.19 0.28 -22.29
C GLY A 148 -5.05 -1.22 -22.01
N LEU A 149 -5.21 -1.64 -20.73
CA LEU A 149 -4.96 -3.04 -20.34
C LEU A 149 -6.03 -4.01 -20.85
N PHE A 150 -7.16 -3.52 -21.36
CA PHE A 150 -8.18 -4.36 -22.01
C PHE A 150 -7.87 -4.59 -23.48
N GLU A 151 -7.27 -3.62 -24.16
CA GLU A 151 -6.88 -3.69 -25.56
C GLU A 151 -5.50 -4.34 -25.73
N HIS A 152 -4.58 -4.05 -24.81
CA HIS A 152 -3.20 -4.51 -24.85
C HIS A 152 -2.78 -5.13 -23.50
N PRO A 153 -3.34 -6.31 -23.12
CA PRO A 153 -3.10 -6.92 -21.80
C PRO A 153 -1.70 -7.55 -21.66
N TYR A 154 -1.00 -7.74 -22.78
CA TYR A 154 0.32 -8.38 -22.80
C TYR A 154 1.37 -7.43 -23.37
N MET A 155 2.59 -7.57 -22.89
CA MET A 155 3.76 -6.94 -23.50
C MET A 155 4.06 -7.63 -24.85
N GLU A 156 4.54 -6.84 -25.82
CA GLU A 156 5.10 -7.39 -27.04
C GLU A 156 6.39 -8.18 -26.71
N GLU A 157 6.54 -9.37 -27.28
CA GLU A 157 7.66 -10.29 -27.00
C GLU A 157 9.06 -9.68 -27.23
N ASN A 158 9.14 -8.60 -28.03
CA ASN A 158 10.39 -7.95 -28.43
C ASN A 158 10.71 -6.65 -27.68
N MET A 159 9.95 -6.29 -26.63
CA MET A 159 10.14 -5.00 -25.95
C MET A 159 11.39 -4.91 -25.08
N LEU A 160 12.00 -6.03 -24.70
CA LEU A 160 13.24 -6.06 -23.94
C LEU A 160 14.14 -7.17 -24.48
N SER A 161 15.24 -6.80 -25.13
CA SER A 161 16.33 -7.76 -25.32
C SER A 161 16.98 -8.07 -23.97
N PRO A 162 17.59 -9.25 -23.78
CA PRO A 162 18.37 -9.56 -22.57
C PRO A 162 19.46 -8.53 -22.30
N GLU A 163 20.01 -7.92 -23.33
CA GLU A 163 21.05 -6.89 -23.25
C GLU A 163 20.47 -5.56 -22.72
N GLU A 164 19.22 -5.22 -23.05
CA GLU A 164 18.54 -4.00 -22.60
C GLU A 164 17.93 -4.16 -21.19
N ALA A 165 17.68 -5.41 -20.76
CA ALA A 165 17.03 -5.71 -19.48
C ALA A 165 17.96 -5.57 -18.27
N GLY A 166 19.26 -5.31 -18.45
CA GLY A 166 20.18 -5.21 -17.33
C GLY A 166 21.56 -4.74 -17.74
N ILE A 167 22.40 -4.51 -16.74
CA ILE A 167 23.84 -4.32 -16.87
C ILE A 167 24.50 -5.54 -16.21
N PRO A 168 24.64 -6.68 -16.95
CA PRO A 168 25.04 -7.96 -16.36
C PRO A 168 26.38 -7.90 -15.62
N GLU A 169 27.34 -7.13 -16.14
CA GLU A 169 28.66 -6.99 -15.52
C GLU A 169 28.57 -6.24 -14.20
N VAL A 170 27.80 -5.14 -14.12
CA VAL A 170 27.60 -4.37 -12.89
C VAL A 170 26.80 -5.17 -11.87
N SER A 171 25.73 -5.85 -12.28
CA SER A 171 24.96 -6.75 -11.41
C SER A 171 25.84 -7.85 -10.83
N LEU A 172 26.68 -8.47 -11.64
CA LEU A 172 27.59 -9.54 -11.19
C LEU A 172 28.66 -8.99 -10.24
N ALA A 173 29.21 -7.83 -10.51
CA ALA A 173 30.19 -7.18 -9.65
C ALA A 173 29.56 -6.85 -8.28
N LEU A 174 28.38 -6.23 -8.26
CA LEU A 174 27.65 -5.94 -7.02
C LEU A 174 27.31 -7.21 -6.23
N ALA A 175 26.87 -8.27 -6.90
CA ALA A 175 26.59 -9.55 -6.25
C ALA A 175 27.84 -10.16 -5.61
N ARG A 176 28.99 -10.05 -6.27
CA ARG A 176 30.27 -10.55 -5.72
C ARG A 176 30.75 -9.73 -4.52
N GLU A 177 30.67 -8.41 -4.61
CA GLU A 177 31.07 -7.50 -3.53
C GLU A 177 30.11 -7.53 -2.33
N SER A 178 28.86 -7.90 -2.52
CA SER A 178 27.87 -8.01 -1.45
C SER A 178 27.94 -9.32 -0.65
N ALA A 179 28.72 -10.29 -1.09
CA ALA A 179 28.86 -11.55 -0.39
C ALA A 179 29.63 -11.37 0.93
N VAL A 180 29.01 -11.69 2.05
CA VAL A 180 29.62 -11.61 3.39
C VAL A 180 29.82 -13.00 3.96
N LEU A 181 31.04 -13.38 4.25
CA LEU A 181 31.37 -14.63 4.90
C LEU A 181 31.05 -14.55 6.39
N LEU A 182 29.96 -15.18 6.81
CA LEU A 182 29.55 -15.22 8.22
C LEU A 182 30.22 -16.35 9.01
N LYS A 183 30.46 -17.49 8.37
CA LYS A 183 31.07 -18.67 8.97
C LYS A 183 31.63 -19.60 7.90
N LEU A 184 32.84 -20.06 8.10
CA LEU A 184 33.49 -21.08 7.28
C LEU A 184 33.92 -22.25 8.17
N SER A 185 33.67 -23.50 7.74
CA SER A 185 34.23 -24.66 8.38
C SER A 185 35.67 -24.83 7.91
N LEU A 186 36.64 -24.87 8.83
CA LEU A 186 38.06 -25.10 8.53
C LEU A 186 38.48 -26.57 8.51
N ILE A 187 37.49 -27.48 8.71
CA ILE A 187 37.78 -28.92 8.83
C ILE A 187 37.90 -29.61 7.44
N HIS A 188 37.42 -28.96 6.39
CA HIS A 188 37.33 -29.51 5.04
C HIS A 188 38.03 -28.63 3.98
N ILE A 189 39.01 -27.84 4.38
CA ILE A 189 39.87 -27.10 3.45
C ILE A 189 41.25 -27.79 3.44
#